data_61dcad997d6e71876bc894b102314763
#
_entry.id   61dcad997d6e71876bc894b102314763
#
_cell.length_a   1.000
_cell.length_b   1.000
_cell.length_c   1.000
_cell.angle_alpha   90.00
_cell.angle_beta   90.00
_cell.angle_gamma   90.00
#
_symmetry.space_group_name_H-M   'P 1'
#
loop_
_entity.id
_entity.type
_entity.pdbx_description
1 polymer ?
#
loop_
_entity_poly.entity_id
_entity_poly.type
_entity_poly.pdbx_seq_one_letter_code
_entity_poly.pdbx_strand_id
1 'polypeptide(L)'
;RDFILRVRCSKGTYVRTLCHDIGRALGCGGTMFSLRRTMAAGFTLAQSHPLTEVLEHPDPASLLTPVDAYFSGRPELRLRPEAEKKVRNGVSFPLPGTEDGEYRVYGATGEFLSLSRVERGTLRTIKSFFEV
;
A
#
# COMPACT_ATOMS: atom_id res chain seq x y z
N ARG A 1 16.10 34.50 0.28
CA ARG A 1 16.93 33.27 0.35
C ARG A 1 16.03 32.06 0.24
N ASP A 2 16.41 31.10 -0.60
CA ASP A 2 15.69 29.85 -0.77
C ASP A 2 16.32 28.76 0.11
N PHE A 3 15.49 27.91 0.65
CA PHE A 3 15.90 26.77 1.48
C PHE A 3 15.34 25.49 0.93
N ILE A 4 16.12 24.42 0.94
CA ILE A 4 15.67 23.09 0.60
C ILE A 4 15.46 22.30 1.88
N LEU A 5 14.21 21.84 2.08
CA LEU A 5 13.84 21.04 3.24
C LEU A 5 13.52 19.62 2.82
N ARG A 6 14.02 18.63 3.58
CA ARG A 6 13.54 17.25 3.49
C ARG A 6 12.54 17.02 4.61
N VAL A 7 11.31 16.72 4.22
CA VAL A 7 10.20 16.54 5.17
C VAL A 7 9.77 15.08 5.17
N ARG A 8 9.71 14.48 6.35
CA ARG A 8 9.06 13.18 6.59
C ARG A 8 7.86 13.41 7.49
N CYS A 9 6.68 13.09 6.98
CA CYS A 9 5.42 13.38 7.67
C CYS A 9 4.40 12.24 7.45
N SER A 10 3.36 12.21 8.26
CA SER A 10 2.22 11.31 8.11
C SER A 10 1.31 11.76 6.95
N LYS A 11 0.36 10.89 6.58
CA LYS A 11 -0.72 11.27 5.66
C LYS A 11 -1.52 12.45 6.23
N GLY A 12 -2.02 13.30 5.34
CA GLY A 12 -2.81 14.47 5.73
C GLY A 12 -1.99 15.72 6.05
N THR A 13 -0.66 15.65 6.07
CA THR A 13 0.19 16.83 6.26
C THR A 13 0.25 17.66 4.98
N TYR A 14 -0.11 18.93 5.10
CA TYR A 14 -0.04 19.90 4.00
C TYR A 14 1.30 20.63 4.03
N VAL A 15 2.20 20.29 3.11
CA VAL A 15 3.55 20.86 3.07
C VAL A 15 3.53 22.39 2.81
N ARG A 16 2.54 22.90 2.07
CA ARG A 16 2.35 24.35 1.90
C ARG A 16 2.10 25.03 3.24
N THR A 17 1.24 24.47 4.08
CA THR A 17 0.95 24.99 5.41
C THR A 17 2.20 24.94 6.29
N LEU A 18 2.97 23.86 6.23
CA LEU A 18 4.23 23.75 6.96
C LEU A 18 5.22 24.85 6.57
N CYS A 19 5.39 25.14 5.28
CA CYS A 19 6.26 26.22 4.81
C CYS A 19 5.77 27.60 5.32
N HIS A 20 4.46 27.83 5.29
CA HIS A 20 3.87 29.06 5.81
C HIS A 20 4.11 29.20 7.33
N ASP A 21 3.89 28.14 8.09
CA ASP A 21 4.06 28.15 9.55
C ASP A 21 5.51 28.35 9.97
N ILE A 22 6.48 27.74 9.26
CA ILE A 22 7.91 27.96 9.46
C ILE A 22 8.24 29.43 9.23
N GLY A 23 7.80 30.02 8.10
CA GLY A 23 8.04 31.42 7.78
C GLY A 23 7.42 32.36 8.80
N ARG A 24 6.25 32.04 9.31
CA ARG A 24 5.57 32.79 10.36
C ARG A 24 6.34 32.73 11.69
N ALA A 25 6.82 31.54 12.07
CA ALA A 25 7.63 31.37 13.28
C ALA A 25 8.96 32.11 13.23
N LEU A 26 9.53 32.25 12.04
CA LEU A 26 10.77 33.00 11.80
C LEU A 26 10.53 34.51 11.63
N GLY A 27 9.29 34.97 11.60
CA GLY A 27 8.93 36.38 11.43
C GLY A 27 9.17 36.96 10.03
N CYS A 28 9.49 36.15 9.03
CA CYS A 28 9.81 36.60 7.68
C CYS A 28 8.79 36.18 6.61
N GLY A 29 7.76 35.41 7.00
CA GLY A 29 6.87 34.75 6.05
C GLY A 29 7.54 33.59 5.32
N GLY A 30 6.75 32.72 4.66
CA GLY A 30 7.27 31.61 3.90
C GLY A 30 6.26 31.08 2.90
N THR A 31 6.74 30.69 1.73
CA THR A 31 5.94 30.05 0.70
C THR A 31 6.66 28.84 0.13
N MET A 32 5.91 27.87 -0.37
CA MET A 32 6.45 26.72 -1.06
C MET A 32 6.67 27.06 -2.54
N PHE A 33 7.93 27.09 -2.97
CA PHE A 33 8.28 27.34 -4.37
C PHE A 33 8.13 26.07 -5.22
N SER A 34 8.61 24.92 -4.74
CA SER A 34 8.50 23.63 -5.43
C SER A 34 8.35 22.49 -4.44
N LEU A 35 7.82 21.37 -4.91
CA LEU A 35 7.68 20.16 -4.12
C LEU A 35 8.02 18.94 -4.99
N ARG A 36 8.91 18.08 -4.48
CA ARG A 36 9.15 16.77 -5.05
C ARG A 36 8.89 15.69 -4.01
N ARG A 37 7.87 14.85 -4.27
CA ARG A 37 7.63 13.69 -3.43
C ARG A 37 8.60 12.58 -3.81
N THR A 38 9.40 12.12 -2.86
CA THR A 38 10.41 11.08 -3.08
C THR A 38 9.97 9.70 -2.62
N MET A 39 8.96 9.65 -1.74
CA MET A 39 8.38 8.41 -1.24
C MET A 39 6.92 8.63 -0.81
N ALA A 40 6.05 7.65 -1.04
CA ALA A 40 4.68 7.61 -0.52
C ALA A 40 4.28 6.17 -0.26
N ALA A 41 3.74 5.88 0.93
CA ALA A 41 3.23 4.54 1.32
C ALA A 41 4.23 3.39 1.10
N GLY A 42 5.54 3.67 1.23
CA GLY A 42 6.60 2.68 0.98
C GLY A 42 7.12 2.65 -0.45
N PHE A 43 6.43 3.24 -1.42
CA PHE A 43 6.90 3.36 -2.80
C PHE A 43 7.87 4.53 -2.94
N THR A 44 8.96 4.33 -3.67
CA THR A 44 10.02 5.31 -3.91
C THR A 44 10.02 5.78 -5.37
N LEU A 45 10.79 6.84 -5.66
CA LEU A 45 10.95 7.31 -7.04
C LEU A 45 11.58 6.24 -7.96
N ALA A 46 12.42 5.35 -7.44
CA ALA A 46 13.02 4.27 -8.23
C ALA A 46 11.99 3.24 -8.74
N GLN A 47 10.80 3.22 -8.15
CA GLN A 47 9.67 2.34 -8.51
C GLN A 47 8.60 3.08 -9.33
N SER A 48 8.83 4.34 -9.64
CA SER A 48 7.89 5.16 -10.40
C SER A 48 8.32 5.25 -11.87
N HIS A 49 7.34 5.35 -12.75
CA HIS A 49 7.54 5.55 -14.18
C HIS A 49 7.24 7.01 -14.56
N PRO A 50 8.04 7.64 -15.44
CA PRO A 50 7.68 8.92 -16.03
C PRO A 50 6.34 8.82 -16.77
N LEU A 51 5.51 9.86 -16.69
CA LEU A 51 4.22 9.86 -17.38
C LEU A 51 4.37 9.65 -18.90
N THR A 52 5.40 10.22 -19.50
CA THR A 52 5.70 10.03 -20.94
C THR A 52 5.95 8.57 -21.29
N GLU A 53 6.72 7.85 -20.47
CA GLU A 53 6.96 6.41 -20.62
C GLU A 53 5.65 5.61 -20.56
N VAL A 54 4.79 5.92 -19.59
CA VAL A 54 3.49 5.24 -19.46
C VAL A 54 2.57 5.49 -20.66
N LEU A 55 2.55 6.74 -21.18
CA LEU A 55 1.71 7.12 -22.31
C LEU A 55 2.18 6.51 -23.65
N GLU A 56 3.47 6.30 -23.79
CA GLU A 56 4.10 5.76 -25.01
C GLU A 56 4.30 4.24 -24.97
N HIS A 57 4.06 3.61 -23.80
CA HIS A 57 4.29 2.18 -23.62
C HIS A 57 3.24 1.36 -24.39
N PRO A 58 3.65 0.35 -25.18
CA PRO A 58 2.72 -0.46 -25.97
C PRO A 58 1.75 -1.29 -25.09
N ASP A 59 2.16 -1.62 -23.88
CA ASP A 59 1.35 -2.29 -22.87
C ASP A 59 1.54 -1.60 -21.49
N PRO A 60 0.83 -0.49 -21.21
CA PRO A 60 0.95 0.22 -19.94
C PRO A 60 0.58 -0.63 -18.72
N ALA A 61 -0.26 -1.66 -18.89
CA ALA A 61 -0.67 -2.53 -17.80
C ALA A 61 0.51 -3.35 -17.24
N SER A 62 1.50 -3.67 -18.06
CA SER A 62 2.71 -4.38 -17.62
C SER A 62 3.59 -3.57 -16.65
N LEU A 63 3.42 -2.24 -16.61
CA LEU A 63 4.11 -1.34 -15.67
C LEU A 63 3.46 -1.31 -14.27
N LEU A 64 2.27 -1.90 -14.12
CA LEU A 64 1.57 -1.90 -12.84
C LEU A 64 2.25 -2.86 -11.86
N THR A 65 2.52 -2.35 -10.67
CA THR A 65 2.95 -3.20 -9.55
C THR A 65 1.75 -4.00 -9.05
N PRO A 66 1.85 -5.34 -8.92
CA PRO A 66 0.77 -6.15 -8.37
C PRO A 66 0.37 -5.68 -6.96
N VAL A 67 -0.92 -5.77 -6.65
CA VAL A 67 -1.47 -5.27 -5.37
C VAL A 67 -0.86 -5.98 -4.17
N ASP A 68 -0.58 -7.27 -4.27
CA ASP A 68 0.03 -8.08 -3.21
C ASP A 68 1.47 -7.68 -2.89
N ALA A 69 2.19 -7.06 -3.84
CA ALA A 69 3.53 -6.52 -3.62
C ALA A 69 3.56 -5.44 -2.52
N TYR A 70 2.46 -4.68 -2.38
CA TYR A 70 2.31 -3.70 -1.29
C TYR A 70 2.33 -4.36 0.10
N PHE A 71 1.94 -5.61 0.18
CA PHE A 71 1.89 -6.39 1.41
C PHE A 71 3.06 -7.37 1.55
N SER A 72 4.14 -7.22 0.78
CA SER A 72 5.28 -8.16 0.71
C SER A 72 5.96 -8.46 2.06
N GLY A 73 5.84 -7.55 3.03
CA GLY A 73 6.31 -7.78 4.41
C GLY A 73 5.45 -8.75 5.24
N ARG A 74 4.35 -9.27 4.69
CA ARG A 74 3.47 -10.24 5.36
C ARG A 74 3.66 -11.62 4.75
N PRO A 75 3.60 -12.69 5.55
CA PRO A 75 3.72 -14.06 5.05
C PRO A 75 2.57 -14.42 4.11
N GLU A 76 2.85 -15.37 3.22
CA GLU A 76 1.85 -15.94 2.33
C GLU A 76 1.07 -17.06 3.01
N LEU A 77 -0.21 -17.15 2.71
CA LEU A 77 -1.09 -18.22 3.11
C LEU A 77 -1.86 -18.71 1.88
N ARG A 78 -1.60 -19.94 1.45
CA ARG A 78 -2.29 -20.57 0.32
C ARG A 78 -3.42 -21.44 0.82
N LEU A 79 -4.61 -21.21 0.30
CA LEU A 79 -5.81 -21.91 0.71
C LEU A 79 -6.13 -23.07 -0.24
N ARG A 80 -6.71 -24.13 0.34
CA ARG A 80 -7.40 -25.17 -0.43
C ARG A 80 -8.75 -24.66 -0.96
N PRO A 81 -9.33 -25.26 -2.00
CA PRO A 81 -10.55 -24.77 -2.64
C PRO A 81 -11.73 -24.54 -1.68
N GLU A 82 -11.90 -25.41 -0.68
CA GLU A 82 -13.00 -25.29 0.30
C GLU A 82 -12.81 -24.04 1.21
N ALA A 83 -11.57 -23.74 1.60
CA ALA A 83 -11.24 -22.57 2.41
C ALA A 83 -11.29 -21.29 1.56
N GLU A 84 -10.83 -21.34 0.32
CA GLU A 84 -10.96 -20.26 -0.65
C GLU A 84 -12.40 -19.81 -0.83
N LYS A 85 -13.33 -20.74 -1.01
CA LYS A 85 -14.77 -20.46 -1.12
C LYS A 85 -15.30 -19.69 0.09
N LYS A 86 -14.83 -20.01 1.30
CA LYS A 86 -15.21 -19.26 2.51
C LYS A 86 -14.71 -17.82 2.49
N VAL A 87 -13.45 -17.61 2.06
CA VAL A 87 -12.86 -16.25 1.92
C VAL A 87 -13.64 -15.44 0.90
N ARG A 88 -13.97 -16.01 -0.27
CA ARG A 88 -14.76 -15.33 -1.31
C ARG A 88 -16.17 -14.95 -0.83
N ASN A 89 -16.75 -15.74 0.06
CA ASN A 89 -18.04 -15.44 0.69
C ASN A 89 -17.93 -14.56 1.95
N GLY A 90 -16.74 -14.07 2.30
CA GLY A 90 -16.54 -13.21 3.48
C GLY A 90 -16.72 -13.94 4.82
N VAL A 91 -16.71 -15.27 4.83
CA VAL A 91 -16.93 -16.08 6.03
C VAL A 91 -15.63 -16.27 6.79
N SER A 92 -15.62 -15.95 8.08
CA SER A 92 -14.53 -16.31 8.99
C SER A 92 -14.59 -17.78 9.35
N PHE A 93 -13.43 -18.45 9.44
CA PHE A 93 -13.42 -19.89 9.74
C PHE A 93 -12.15 -20.29 10.52
N PRO A 94 -12.22 -21.40 11.28
CA PRO A 94 -11.06 -21.95 11.96
C PRO A 94 -9.96 -22.38 10.96
N LEU A 95 -8.73 -22.01 11.29
CA LEU A 95 -7.52 -22.41 10.54
C LEU A 95 -6.46 -22.88 11.55
N PRO A 96 -6.60 -24.08 12.09
CA PRO A 96 -5.70 -24.60 13.10
C PRO A 96 -4.28 -24.79 12.55
N GLY A 97 -3.27 -24.59 13.39
CA GLY A 97 -1.87 -24.75 13.03
C GLY A 97 -1.26 -23.55 12.32
N THR A 98 -2.00 -22.45 12.18
CA THR A 98 -1.47 -21.18 11.64
C THR A 98 -1.27 -20.21 12.80
N GLU A 99 -0.10 -19.58 12.88
CA GLU A 99 0.21 -18.58 13.90
C GLU A 99 -0.66 -17.33 13.76
N ASP A 100 -0.90 -16.63 14.86
CA ASP A 100 -1.61 -15.36 14.85
C ASP A 100 -0.80 -14.30 14.10
N GLY A 101 -1.46 -13.56 13.20
CA GLY A 101 -0.79 -12.56 12.38
C GLY A 101 -1.60 -12.13 11.15
N GLU A 102 -1.03 -11.23 10.37
CA GLU A 102 -1.59 -10.81 9.09
C GLU A 102 -0.93 -11.56 7.93
N TYR A 103 -1.74 -11.99 6.98
CA TYR A 103 -1.33 -12.84 5.87
C TYR A 103 -1.83 -12.31 4.54
N ARG A 104 -0.99 -12.44 3.51
CA ARG A 104 -1.41 -12.39 2.10
C ARG A 104 -2.04 -13.73 1.75
N VAL A 105 -3.32 -13.73 1.47
CA VAL A 105 -4.08 -14.96 1.21
C VAL A 105 -4.24 -15.18 -0.27
N TYR A 106 -3.85 -16.37 -0.72
CA TYR A 106 -3.93 -16.81 -2.12
C TYR A 106 -4.85 -18.00 -2.26
N GLY A 107 -5.55 -18.05 -3.37
CA GLY A 107 -6.35 -19.20 -3.79
C GLY A 107 -5.52 -20.38 -4.26
N ALA A 108 -6.18 -21.48 -4.58
CA ALA A 108 -5.56 -22.71 -5.07
C ALA A 108 -4.82 -22.51 -6.39
N THR A 109 -5.26 -21.59 -7.24
CA THR A 109 -4.65 -21.23 -8.53
C THR A 109 -3.53 -20.17 -8.40
N GLY A 110 -3.29 -19.65 -7.20
CA GLY A 110 -2.27 -18.62 -6.95
C GLY A 110 -2.79 -17.17 -7.10
N GLU A 111 -4.08 -16.97 -7.26
CA GLU A 111 -4.70 -15.65 -7.27
C GLU A 111 -4.62 -15.01 -5.89
N PHE A 112 -4.24 -13.73 -5.82
CA PHE A 112 -4.27 -12.96 -4.58
C PHE A 112 -5.71 -12.61 -4.20
N LEU A 113 -6.21 -13.19 -3.14
CA LEU A 113 -7.61 -13.05 -2.71
C LEU A 113 -7.80 -11.90 -1.72
N SER A 114 -6.95 -11.85 -0.71
CA SER A 114 -7.20 -10.92 0.39
C SER A 114 -5.97 -10.70 1.26
N LEU A 115 -5.99 -9.57 1.96
CA LEU A 115 -5.29 -9.40 3.23
C LEU A 115 -6.21 -9.91 4.33
N SER A 116 -5.73 -10.86 5.12
CA SER A 116 -6.50 -11.47 6.21
C SER A 116 -5.68 -11.51 7.48
N ARG A 117 -6.36 -11.67 8.61
CA ARG A 117 -5.74 -11.88 9.93
C ARG A 117 -6.15 -13.22 10.49
N VAL A 118 -5.19 -13.95 11.04
CA VAL A 118 -5.45 -15.08 11.92
C VAL A 118 -5.34 -14.59 13.36
N GLU A 119 -6.38 -14.85 14.12
CA GLU A 119 -6.46 -14.52 15.55
C GLU A 119 -7.13 -15.66 16.27
N ARG A 120 -6.43 -16.22 17.29
CA ARG A 120 -6.88 -17.39 18.06
C ARG A 120 -7.30 -18.56 17.16
N GLY A 121 -6.47 -18.84 16.14
CA GLY A 121 -6.72 -19.92 15.18
C GLY A 121 -7.92 -19.71 14.25
N THR A 122 -8.46 -18.48 14.13
CA THR A 122 -9.56 -18.13 13.23
C THR A 122 -9.09 -17.12 12.21
N LEU A 123 -9.30 -17.43 10.91
CA LEU A 123 -9.01 -16.52 9.81
C LEU A 123 -10.19 -15.59 9.57
N ARG A 124 -9.89 -14.29 9.46
CA ARG A 124 -10.83 -13.22 9.10
C ARG A 124 -10.26 -12.36 7.99
N THR A 125 -11.05 -12.06 6.98
CA THR A 125 -10.68 -11.13 5.91
C THR A 125 -10.68 -9.69 6.41
N ILE A 126 -9.57 -8.98 6.20
CA ILE A 126 -9.45 -7.54 6.44
C ILE A 126 -9.89 -6.78 5.18
N LYS A 127 -9.39 -7.21 4.01
CA LYS A 127 -9.69 -6.59 2.72
C LYS A 127 -9.62 -7.61 1.59
N SER A 128 -10.64 -7.67 0.75
CA SER A 128 -10.69 -8.49 -0.47
C SER A 128 -10.18 -7.73 -1.68
N PHE A 129 -9.58 -8.46 -2.64
CA PHE A 129 -8.98 -7.93 -3.87
C PHE A 129 -9.37 -8.71 -5.13
N PHE A 130 -10.21 -9.72 -5.01
CA PHE A 130 -10.77 -10.45 -6.14
C PHE A 130 -12.05 -9.76 -6.66
N GLU A 131 -12.34 -9.93 -7.92
CA GLU A 131 -13.61 -9.54 -8.52
C GLU A 131 -14.70 -10.59 -8.20
N VAL A 132 -15.94 -10.13 -7.99
CA VAL A 132 -17.10 -10.97 -7.66
C VAL A 132 -17.86 -11.31 -8.93
#